data_053c9582e972e55d747a93449772b138
#
_entry.id   053c9582e972e55d747a93449772b138
#
_cell.length_a   1.000
_cell.length_b   1.000
_cell.length_c   1.000
_cell.angle_alpha   90.00
_cell.angle_beta   90.00
_cell.angle_gamma   90.00
#
_symmetry.space_group_name_H-M   'P 1'
#
loop_
_entity.id
_entity.type
_entity.pdbx_description
1 polymer ?
#
loop_
_entity_poly.entity_id
_entity_poly.type
_entity_poly.pdbx_seq_one_letter_code
_entity_poly.pdbx_strand_id
1 'polypeptide(L)'
;NMSELRLFYHENGKLKISKSLDTLKKVNLKDLIWIDLNDVSDAVETELEQFLKIYIQEDEEIEEIEMSSRFIQTEDSIVANSSFLLDNYMLEPVSFIIKNGILVSVRDTELKSFNETIKKIYANTRSFPTGYHVLVTLLETRVEYDADMIEDLTDQITSLSKTLNTDDDLDQDILIRIKDMQEKVMVIRQNIMDKQRVVSNLLKSGMFPKDLTQ
;
A
#
# COMPACT_ATOMS: atom_id res chain seq x y z
N ASN A 1 3.67 18.68 2.65
CA ASN A 1 2.63 17.66 2.47
C ASN A 1 1.43 18.29 1.76
N MET A 2 1.38 18.08 0.48
CA MET A 2 0.26 18.59 -0.32
C MET A 2 -0.83 17.54 -0.39
N SER A 3 -2.06 17.92 -0.04
CA SER A 3 -3.20 17.06 -0.26
C SER A 3 -3.37 16.84 -1.77
N GLU A 4 -3.62 15.61 -2.16
CA GLU A 4 -3.72 15.26 -3.57
C GLU A 4 -4.80 14.20 -3.79
N LEU A 5 -5.68 14.51 -4.74
CA LEU A 5 -6.68 13.58 -5.27
C LEU A 5 -6.25 13.18 -6.67
N ARG A 6 -6.18 11.89 -6.94
CA ARG A 6 -5.88 11.40 -8.29
C ARG A 6 -6.87 10.30 -8.67
N LEU A 7 -7.45 10.43 -9.86
CA LEU A 7 -8.31 9.42 -10.47
C LEU A 7 -7.60 8.85 -11.69
N PHE A 8 -7.50 7.53 -11.74
CA PHE A 8 -6.84 6.82 -12.84
C PHE A 8 -7.88 6.05 -13.62
N TYR A 9 -7.94 6.27 -14.92
CA TYR A 9 -8.92 5.63 -15.79
C TYR A 9 -8.36 5.34 -17.18
N HIS A 10 -8.95 4.36 -17.84
CA HIS A 10 -8.61 4.02 -19.20
C HIS A 10 -9.37 4.87 -20.19
N GLU A 11 -8.68 5.39 -21.19
CA GLU A 11 -9.28 6.11 -22.30
C GLU A 11 -8.52 5.79 -23.59
N ASN A 12 -9.19 5.18 -24.55
CA ASN A 12 -8.58 4.79 -25.84
C ASN A 12 -7.30 3.97 -25.68
N GLY A 13 -7.29 3.04 -24.73
CA GLY A 13 -6.15 2.17 -24.46
C GLY A 13 -5.00 2.81 -23.71
N LYS A 14 -5.18 4.05 -23.23
CA LYS A 14 -4.17 4.79 -22.48
C LYS A 14 -4.64 5.07 -21.08
N LEU A 15 -3.69 5.14 -20.15
CA LEU A 15 -3.97 5.58 -18.78
C LEU A 15 -4.08 7.10 -18.74
N LYS A 16 -5.16 7.58 -18.15
CA LYS A 16 -5.38 9.00 -17.89
C LYS A 16 -5.46 9.24 -16.39
N ILE A 17 -4.97 10.39 -15.96
CA ILE A 17 -5.02 10.83 -14.57
C ILE A 17 -5.78 12.15 -14.51
N SER A 18 -6.77 12.23 -13.62
CA SER A 18 -7.47 13.45 -13.31
C SER A 18 -7.30 13.80 -11.83
N LYS A 19 -7.27 15.10 -11.53
CA LYS A 19 -7.19 15.60 -10.16
C LYS A 19 -8.53 16.22 -9.71
N SER A 20 -9.58 16.05 -10.49
CA SER A 20 -10.91 16.63 -10.21
C SER A 20 -11.96 15.53 -10.05
N LEU A 21 -12.79 15.64 -9.00
CA LEU A 21 -13.94 14.77 -8.80
C LEU A 21 -15.00 14.92 -9.91
N ASP A 22 -15.03 16.03 -10.63
CA ASP A 22 -15.96 16.20 -11.76
C ASP A 22 -15.77 15.13 -12.82
N THR A 23 -14.59 14.57 -12.92
CA THR A 23 -14.29 13.46 -13.84
C THR A 23 -15.19 12.25 -13.59
N LEU A 24 -15.62 12.01 -12.35
CA LEU A 24 -16.52 10.91 -12.02
C LEU A 24 -17.84 10.96 -12.77
N LYS A 25 -18.31 12.17 -13.13
CA LYS A 25 -19.55 12.38 -13.85
C LYS A 25 -19.38 12.23 -15.37
N LYS A 26 -18.15 12.24 -15.86
CA LYS A 26 -17.82 12.24 -17.28
C LYS A 26 -17.27 10.92 -17.78
N VAL A 27 -16.60 10.16 -16.91
CA VAL A 27 -15.96 8.91 -17.24
C VAL A 27 -16.91 7.74 -16.99
N ASN A 28 -16.91 6.76 -17.87
CA ASN A 28 -17.62 5.51 -17.62
C ASN A 28 -16.95 4.80 -16.45
N LEU A 29 -17.71 4.40 -15.43
CA LEU A 29 -17.18 3.74 -14.24
C LEU A 29 -16.45 2.44 -14.56
N LYS A 30 -16.78 1.79 -15.68
CA LYS A 30 -16.05 0.59 -16.14
C LYS A 30 -14.61 0.88 -16.51
N ASP A 31 -14.29 2.12 -16.87
CA ASP A 31 -12.95 2.54 -17.26
C ASP A 31 -12.15 3.07 -16.07
N LEU A 32 -12.80 3.36 -14.96
CA LEU A 32 -12.16 3.85 -13.75
C LEU A 32 -11.55 2.68 -12.98
N ILE A 33 -10.26 2.76 -12.66
CA ILE A 33 -9.55 1.67 -11.98
C ILE A 33 -9.10 2.02 -10.57
N TRP A 34 -8.70 3.28 -10.35
CA TRP A 34 -8.06 3.65 -9.08
C TRP A 34 -8.35 5.11 -8.74
N ILE A 35 -8.73 5.34 -7.50
CA ILE A 35 -8.85 6.67 -6.90
C ILE A 35 -7.93 6.71 -5.70
N ASP A 36 -6.90 7.55 -5.75
CA ASP A 36 -5.93 7.69 -4.66
C ASP A 36 -6.15 9.00 -3.94
N LEU A 37 -6.40 8.92 -2.64
CA LEU A 37 -6.64 10.05 -1.76
C LEU A 37 -5.46 10.18 -0.81
N ASN A 38 -4.70 11.25 -0.95
CA ASN A 38 -3.58 11.55 -0.08
C ASN A 38 -3.85 12.85 0.69
N ASP A 39 -4.18 12.70 1.97
CA ASP A 39 -4.44 13.82 2.88
C ASP A 39 -5.48 14.79 2.33
N VAL A 40 -6.57 14.26 1.80
CA VAL A 40 -7.65 15.07 1.23
C VAL A 40 -8.61 15.58 2.33
N SER A 41 -9.40 16.60 2.00
CA SER A 41 -10.36 17.16 2.93
C SER A 41 -11.54 16.23 3.17
N ASP A 42 -12.23 16.41 4.29
CA ASP A 42 -13.44 15.67 4.63
C ASP A 42 -14.54 15.87 3.57
N ALA A 43 -14.59 17.05 2.98
CA ALA A 43 -15.57 17.35 1.92
C ALA A 43 -15.35 16.48 0.68
N VAL A 44 -14.10 16.26 0.29
CA VAL A 44 -13.75 15.39 -0.84
C VAL A 44 -14.11 13.94 -0.51
N GLU A 45 -13.78 13.47 0.68
CA GLU A 45 -14.14 12.11 1.11
C GLU A 45 -15.64 11.90 1.13
N THR A 46 -16.40 12.85 1.67
CA THR A 46 -17.86 12.77 1.74
C THR A 46 -18.48 12.70 0.34
N GLU A 47 -18.02 13.53 -0.58
CA GLU A 47 -18.51 13.52 -1.97
C GLU A 47 -18.24 12.18 -2.65
N LEU A 48 -17.05 11.63 -2.45
CA LEU A 48 -16.68 10.34 -3.00
C LEU A 48 -17.49 9.19 -2.39
N GLU A 49 -17.69 9.21 -1.06
CA GLU A 49 -18.52 8.23 -0.37
C GLU A 49 -19.95 8.20 -0.92
N GLN A 50 -20.53 9.36 -1.14
CA GLN A 50 -21.89 9.47 -1.69
C GLN A 50 -21.96 8.99 -3.13
N PHE A 51 -20.97 9.33 -3.93
CA PHE A 51 -20.95 8.95 -5.35
C PHE A 51 -20.77 7.45 -5.55
N LEU A 52 -19.82 6.84 -4.85
CA LEU A 52 -19.50 5.43 -4.99
C LEU A 52 -20.27 4.53 -4.02
N LYS A 53 -20.99 5.11 -3.08
CA LYS A 53 -21.72 4.40 -2.04
C LYS A 53 -20.79 3.49 -1.24
N ILE A 54 -19.69 4.07 -0.75
CA ILE A 54 -18.69 3.44 0.08
C ILE A 54 -18.59 4.19 1.40
N TYR A 55 -17.90 3.58 2.38
CA TYR A 55 -17.58 4.21 3.66
C TYR A 55 -16.08 4.33 3.78
N ILE A 56 -15.60 5.56 4.00
CA ILE A 56 -14.19 5.84 4.24
C ILE A 56 -14.00 5.98 5.75
N GLN A 57 -13.13 5.14 6.32
CA GLN A 57 -12.84 5.17 7.74
C GLN A 57 -12.14 6.47 8.13
N GLU A 58 -12.52 7.03 9.27
CA GLU A 58 -11.85 8.20 9.82
C GLU A 58 -10.47 7.82 10.36
N ASP A 59 -9.55 8.77 10.42
CA ASP A 59 -8.18 8.56 10.88
C ASP A 59 -8.13 7.93 12.28
N GLU A 60 -9.02 8.36 13.17
CA GLU A 60 -9.12 7.82 14.51
C GLU A 60 -9.46 6.33 14.53
N GLU A 61 -10.32 5.89 13.60
CA GLU A 61 -10.67 4.48 13.45
C GLU A 61 -9.49 3.65 12.94
N ILE A 62 -8.71 4.21 12.02
CA ILE A 62 -7.57 3.53 11.40
C ILE A 62 -6.41 3.38 12.38
N GLU A 63 -6.22 4.34 13.28
CA GLU A 63 -5.14 4.34 14.28
C GLU A 63 -5.31 3.27 15.37
N GLU A 64 -6.52 2.76 15.58
CA GLU A 64 -6.72 1.64 16.50
C GLU A 64 -5.98 0.40 15.95
N ILE A 65 -5.22 -0.26 16.83
CA ILE A 65 -4.38 -1.41 16.43
C ILE A 65 -5.20 -2.52 15.77
N GLU A 66 -6.41 -2.77 16.27
CA GLU A 66 -7.31 -3.77 15.72
C GLU A 66 -7.81 -3.41 14.31
N MET A 67 -7.86 -2.11 14.01
CA MET A 67 -8.31 -1.60 12.71
C MET A 67 -7.21 -1.60 11.67
N SER A 68 -5.94 -1.49 12.08
CA SER A 68 -4.80 -1.44 11.15
C SER A 68 -4.60 -2.74 10.37
N SER A 69 -5.20 -3.84 10.82
CA SER A 69 -5.15 -5.14 10.16
C SER A 69 -6.53 -5.62 9.71
N ARG A 70 -7.51 -4.74 9.68
CA ARG A 70 -8.90 -5.10 9.39
C ARG A 70 -9.08 -5.50 7.93
N PHE A 71 -9.87 -6.55 7.73
CA PHE A 71 -10.37 -6.94 6.43
C PHE A 71 -11.87 -7.20 6.54
N ILE A 72 -12.67 -6.43 5.81
CA ILE A 72 -14.13 -6.55 5.81
C ILE A 72 -14.61 -6.80 4.40
N GLN A 73 -15.42 -7.82 4.22
CA GLN A 73 -16.07 -8.11 2.96
C GLN A 73 -17.56 -7.96 3.11
N THR A 74 -18.17 -7.21 2.19
CA THR A 74 -19.63 -7.16 2.01
C THR A 74 -19.98 -7.85 0.70
N GLU A 75 -21.26 -7.84 0.30
CA GLU A 75 -21.68 -8.45 -0.97
C GLU A 75 -21.00 -7.83 -2.19
N ASP A 76 -20.70 -6.53 -2.13
CA ASP A 76 -20.23 -5.77 -3.29
C ASP A 76 -18.93 -5.02 -3.05
N SER A 77 -18.36 -5.10 -1.85
CA SER A 77 -17.14 -4.35 -1.54
C SER A 77 -16.19 -5.09 -0.61
N ILE A 78 -14.95 -4.68 -0.62
CA ILE A 78 -13.90 -5.12 0.29
C ILE A 78 -13.25 -3.88 0.88
N VAL A 79 -13.05 -3.90 2.20
CA VAL A 79 -12.24 -2.88 2.89
C VAL A 79 -11.08 -3.61 3.56
N ALA A 80 -9.86 -3.22 3.25
CA ALA A 80 -8.65 -3.79 3.83
C ALA A 80 -7.73 -2.66 4.31
N ASN A 81 -7.30 -2.75 5.55
CA ASN A 81 -6.29 -1.85 6.10
C ASN A 81 -4.94 -2.55 6.09
N SER A 82 -3.90 -1.80 5.77
CA SER A 82 -2.54 -2.31 5.71
C SER A 82 -1.57 -1.21 6.12
N SER A 83 -0.49 -1.59 6.78
CA SER A 83 0.56 -0.64 7.17
C SER A 83 1.67 -0.65 6.13
N PHE A 84 2.05 0.53 5.65
CA PHE A 84 3.13 0.68 4.67
C PHE A 84 4.38 1.23 5.36
N LEU A 85 5.49 0.52 5.18
CA LEU A 85 6.75 0.86 5.80
C LEU A 85 7.42 2.02 5.06
N LEU A 86 7.90 3.00 5.82
CA LEU A 86 8.70 4.11 5.32
C LEU A 86 10.19 3.79 5.44
N ASP A 87 11.02 4.56 4.75
CA ASP A 87 12.48 4.41 4.79
C ASP A 87 13.07 4.63 6.20
N ASN A 88 12.35 5.34 7.07
CA ASN A 88 12.72 5.56 8.46
C ASN A 88 12.21 4.48 9.42
N TYR A 89 11.66 3.37 8.90
CA TYR A 89 11.07 2.27 9.66
C TYR A 89 9.79 2.60 10.40
N MET A 90 9.18 3.74 10.14
CA MET A 90 7.83 4.06 10.61
C MET A 90 6.80 3.34 9.74
N LEU A 91 5.68 2.96 10.33
CA LEU A 91 4.57 2.32 9.64
C LEU A 91 3.44 3.34 9.45
N GLU A 92 3.00 3.49 8.21
CA GLU A 92 1.89 4.39 7.87
C GLU A 92 0.66 3.58 7.49
N PRO A 93 -0.49 3.87 8.10
CA PRO A 93 -1.71 3.16 7.76
C PRO A 93 -2.25 3.59 6.41
N VAL A 94 -2.71 2.62 5.63
CA VAL A 94 -3.40 2.84 4.37
C VAL A 94 -4.70 2.06 4.41
N SER A 95 -5.79 2.69 4.02
CA SER A 95 -7.07 2.02 3.85
C SER A 95 -7.33 1.79 2.37
N PHE A 96 -7.68 0.57 2.01
CA PHE A 96 -8.04 0.18 0.65
C PHE A 96 -9.50 -0.24 0.61
N ILE A 97 -10.25 0.33 -0.32
CA ILE A 97 -11.65 -0.03 -0.55
C ILE A 97 -11.77 -0.45 -2.01
N ILE A 98 -12.32 -1.63 -2.26
CA ILE A 98 -12.61 -2.07 -3.63
C ILE A 98 -14.11 -2.29 -3.76
N LYS A 99 -14.68 -1.62 -4.75
CA LYS A 99 -16.08 -1.79 -5.12
C LYS A 99 -16.23 -1.70 -6.63
N ASN A 100 -16.92 -2.69 -7.20
CA ASN A 100 -17.14 -2.76 -8.65
C ASN A 100 -15.84 -2.69 -9.47
N GLY A 101 -14.76 -3.27 -8.94
CA GLY A 101 -13.48 -3.27 -9.62
C GLY A 101 -12.70 -1.95 -9.51
N ILE A 102 -13.20 -0.98 -8.76
CA ILE A 102 -12.53 0.31 -8.54
C ILE A 102 -11.84 0.26 -7.19
N LEU A 103 -10.54 0.54 -7.17
CA LEU A 103 -9.78 0.70 -5.93
C LEU A 103 -9.82 2.15 -5.48
N VAL A 104 -10.18 2.35 -4.22
CA VAL A 104 -10.00 3.63 -3.51
C VAL A 104 -8.93 3.40 -2.44
N SER A 105 -7.84 4.16 -2.51
CA SER A 105 -6.78 4.12 -1.50
C SER A 105 -6.78 5.43 -0.72
N VAL A 106 -6.71 5.33 0.60
CA VAL A 106 -6.75 6.49 1.51
C VAL A 106 -5.50 6.47 2.37
N ARG A 107 -4.74 7.54 2.31
CA ARG A 107 -3.48 7.71 3.04
C ARG A 107 -3.22 9.18 3.34
N ASP A 108 -2.27 9.45 4.21
CA ASP A 108 -1.92 10.82 4.62
C ASP A 108 -0.45 11.18 4.32
N THR A 109 0.31 10.26 3.74
CA THR A 109 1.76 10.39 3.55
C THR A 109 2.17 9.95 2.15
N GLU A 110 3.19 10.58 1.60
CA GLU A 110 3.82 10.13 0.37
C GLU A 110 4.41 8.73 0.53
N LEU A 111 4.07 7.85 -0.39
CA LEU A 111 4.50 6.46 -0.38
C LEU A 111 5.21 6.12 -1.71
N LYS A 112 6.47 5.77 -1.59
CA LYS A 112 7.34 5.41 -2.70
C LYS A 112 6.79 4.25 -3.55
N SER A 113 6.16 3.27 -2.89
CA SER A 113 5.53 2.13 -3.57
C SER A 113 4.36 2.55 -4.46
N PHE A 114 3.65 3.62 -4.10
CA PHE A 114 2.57 4.16 -4.92
C PHE A 114 3.11 4.81 -6.18
N ASN A 115 4.15 5.61 -6.05
CA ASN A 115 4.80 6.26 -7.20
C ASN A 115 5.37 5.23 -8.17
N GLU A 116 6.00 4.18 -7.66
CA GLU A 116 6.52 3.09 -8.50
C GLU A 116 5.40 2.31 -9.18
N THR A 117 4.30 2.08 -8.48
CA THR A 117 3.13 1.40 -9.07
C THR A 117 2.55 2.21 -10.22
N ILE A 118 2.47 3.53 -10.09
CA ILE A 118 2.00 4.40 -11.18
C ILE A 118 2.88 4.24 -12.41
N LYS A 119 4.21 4.18 -12.25
CA LYS A 119 5.13 3.93 -13.34
C LYS A 119 4.90 2.58 -14.00
N LYS A 120 4.64 1.55 -13.20
CA LYS A 120 4.34 0.19 -13.71
C LYS A 120 3.07 0.18 -14.54
N ILE A 121 2.04 0.90 -14.10
CA ILE A 121 0.76 1.00 -14.82
C ILE A 121 0.98 1.70 -16.17
N TYR A 122 1.73 2.79 -16.20
CA TYR A 122 2.04 3.48 -17.45
C TYR A 122 2.84 2.61 -18.41
N ALA A 123 3.79 1.84 -17.88
CA ALA A 123 4.63 0.97 -18.71
C ALA A 123 3.86 -0.18 -19.32
N ASN A 124 2.78 -0.64 -18.68
CA ASN A 124 2.00 -1.78 -19.16
C ASN A 124 0.52 -1.63 -18.79
N THR A 125 -0.12 -0.62 -19.34
CA THR A 125 -1.49 -0.23 -19.01
C THR A 125 -2.50 -1.37 -19.18
N ARG A 126 -2.32 -2.23 -20.18
CA ARG A 126 -3.24 -3.35 -20.45
C ARG A 126 -3.25 -4.41 -19.36
N SER A 127 -2.19 -4.48 -18.56
CA SER A 127 -2.11 -5.43 -17.44
C SER A 127 -2.90 -4.98 -16.20
N PHE A 128 -3.50 -3.79 -16.24
CA PHE A 128 -4.23 -3.21 -15.12
C PHE A 128 -5.68 -2.89 -15.49
N PRO A 129 -6.50 -3.90 -15.79
CA PRO A 129 -7.89 -3.66 -16.18
C PRO A 129 -8.79 -3.28 -15.01
N THR A 130 -8.42 -3.58 -13.76
CA THR A 130 -9.25 -3.31 -12.58
C THR A 130 -8.41 -2.78 -11.43
N GLY A 131 -9.10 -2.29 -10.40
CA GLY A 131 -8.48 -1.89 -9.13
C GLY A 131 -7.81 -3.02 -8.37
N TYR A 132 -8.25 -4.27 -8.56
CA TYR A 132 -7.59 -5.43 -7.97
C TYR A 132 -6.15 -5.58 -8.45
N HIS A 133 -5.94 -5.38 -9.74
CA HIS A 133 -4.60 -5.42 -10.35
C HIS A 133 -3.70 -4.33 -9.77
N VAL A 134 -4.25 -3.14 -9.55
CA VAL A 134 -3.53 -2.04 -8.91
C VAL A 134 -3.17 -2.39 -7.47
N LEU A 135 -4.12 -2.91 -6.69
CA LEU A 135 -3.88 -3.26 -5.29
C LEU A 135 -2.79 -4.31 -5.14
N VAL A 136 -2.86 -5.38 -5.92
CA VAL A 136 -1.83 -6.42 -5.89
C VAL A 136 -0.44 -5.84 -6.18
N THR A 137 -0.35 -4.95 -7.17
CA THR A 137 0.93 -4.33 -7.53
C THR A 137 1.43 -3.37 -6.45
N LEU A 138 0.55 -2.63 -5.79
CA LEU A 138 0.93 -1.80 -4.64
C LEU A 138 1.54 -2.65 -3.52
N LEU A 139 0.90 -3.76 -3.19
CA LEU A 139 1.38 -4.67 -2.14
C LEU A 139 2.69 -5.36 -2.55
N GLU A 140 2.76 -5.84 -3.77
CA GLU A 140 3.94 -6.51 -4.33
C GLU A 140 5.13 -5.56 -4.39
N THR A 141 4.93 -4.32 -4.81
CA THR A 141 5.98 -3.30 -4.88
C THR A 141 6.51 -2.98 -3.49
N ARG A 142 5.64 -2.91 -2.48
CA ARG A 142 6.09 -2.70 -1.10
C ARG A 142 6.94 -3.89 -0.63
N VAL A 143 6.52 -5.10 -0.92
CA VAL A 143 7.27 -6.32 -0.57
C VAL A 143 8.65 -6.33 -1.24
N GLU A 144 8.74 -5.91 -2.49
CA GLU A 144 10.04 -5.79 -3.20
C GLU A 144 10.98 -4.84 -2.47
N TYR A 145 10.50 -3.67 -2.06
CA TYR A 145 11.29 -2.72 -1.27
C TYR A 145 11.65 -3.27 0.10
N ASP A 146 10.72 -3.96 0.75
CA ASP A 146 11.00 -4.60 2.04
C ASP A 146 12.09 -5.64 1.94
N ALA A 147 12.08 -6.45 0.89
CA ALA A 147 13.11 -7.45 0.64
C ALA A 147 14.49 -6.81 0.42
N ASP A 148 14.55 -5.71 -0.33
CA ASP A 148 15.78 -4.96 -0.55
C ASP A 148 16.32 -4.37 0.77
N MET A 149 15.43 -3.87 1.62
CA MET A 149 15.82 -3.33 2.94
C MET A 149 16.38 -4.43 3.84
N ILE A 150 15.78 -5.62 3.84
CA ILE A 150 16.30 -6.77 4.61
C ILE A 150 17.68 -7.16 4.11
N GLU A 151 17.85 -7.25 2.80
CA GLU A 151 19.15 -7.60 2.19
C GLU A 151 20.23 -6.60 2.61
N ASP A 152 19.96 -5.32 2.54
CA ASP A 152 20.89 -4.27 2.95
C ASP A 152 21.25 -4.37 4.42
N LEU A 153 20.26 -4.52 5.31
CA LEU A 153 20.51 -4.69 6.75
C LEU A 153 21.28 -5.97 7.06
N THR A 154 20.96 -7.06 6.38
CA THR A 154 21.66 -8.35 6.55
C THR A 154 23.12 -8.22 6.17
N ASP A 155 23.43 -7.52 5.07
CA ASP A 155 24.81 -7.26 4.64
C ASP A 155 25.55 -6.40 5.67
N GLN A 156 24.89 -5.38 6.22
CA GLN A 156 25.47 -4.53 7.26
C GLN A 156 25.75 -5.35 8.55
N ILE A 157 24.81 -6.18 8.97
CA ILE A 157 24.98 -7.06 10.14
C ILE A 157 26.18 -7.99 9.91
N THR A 158 26.27 -8.61 8.75
CA THR A 158 27.38 -9.51 8.41
C THR A 158 28.71 -8.77 8.45
N SER A 159 28.78 -7.58 7.88
CA SER A 159 29.99 -6.77 7.89
C SER A 159 30.43 -6.37 9.31
N LEU A 160 29.49 -5.95 10.15
CA LEU A 160 29.75 -5.60 11.54
C LEU A 160 30.17 -6.83 12.35
N SER A 161 29.54 -7.98 12.12
CA SER A 161 29.88 -9.20 12.82
C SER A 161 31.33 -9.65 12.56
N LYS A 162 31.85 -9.39 11.36
CA LYS A 162 33.25 -9.69 11.01
C LYS A 162 34.25 -8.80 11.73
N THR A 163 33.82 -7.62 12.19
CA THR A 163 34.68 -6.71 12.92
C THR A 163 34.73 -6.98 14.43
N LEU A 164 33.88 -7.91 14.90
CA LEU A 164 33.89 -8.28 16.31
C LEU A 164 35.21 -8.92 16.68
N ASN A 165 35.89 -8.29 17.62
CA ASN A 165 37.12 -8.79 18.24
C ASN A 165 36.84 -9.15 19.69
N THR A 166 37.72 -9.88 20.28
CA THR A 166 37.63 -10.27 21.69
C THR A 166 37.99 -9.13 22.66
N ASP A 167 38.27 -7.94 22.15
CA ASP A 167 38.63 -6.77 22.95
C ASP A 167 37.42 -5.88 23.22
N ASP A 168 37.15 -5.65 24.39
CA ASP A 168 36.13 -5.28 25.31
C ASP A 168 35.13 -4.17 24.94
N ASP A 169 35.53 -2.92 24.76
CA ASP A 169 34.58 -1.80 24.77
C ASP A 169 33.98 -1.46 23.40
N LEU A 170 34.74 -1.70 22.33
CA LEU A 170 34.26 -1.49 20.97
C LEU A 170 33.23 -2.55 20.55
N ASP A 171 33.35 -3.75 21.12
CA ASP A 171 32.46 -4.86 20.78
C ASP A 171 31.03 -4.64 21.32
N GLN A 172 30.88 -3.93 22.46
CA GLN A 172 29.56 -3.61 22.99
C GLN A 172 28.79 -2.65 22.09
N ASP A 173 29.44 -1.63 21.57
CA ASP A 173 28.80 -0.69 20.63
C ASP A 173 28.39 -1.41 19.35
N ILE A 174 29.23 -2.29 18.85
CA ILE A 174 28.93 -3.11 17.66
C ILE A 174 27.73 -4.01 17.93
N LEU A 175 27.70 -4.67 19.08
CA LEU A 175 26.59 -5.55 19.46
C LEU A 175 25.26 -4.79 19.58
N ILE A 176 25.28 -3.59 20.12
CA ILE A 176 24.10 -2.72 20.22
C ILE A 176 23.60 -2.35 18.81
N ARG A 177 24.51 -2.00 17.90
CA ARG A 177 24.17 -1.67 16.52
C ARG A 177 23.60 -2.87 15.79
N ILE A 178 24.17 -4.06 15.97
CA ILE A 178 23.65 -5.30 15.38
C ILE A 178 22.25 -5.59 15.91
N LYS A 179 22.03 -5.45 17.21
CA LYS A 179 20.71 -5.63 17.81
C LYS A 179 19.67 -4.68 17.22
N ASP A 180 20.03 -3.40 17.07
CA ASP A 180 19.15 -2.41 16.46
C ASP A 180 18.77 -2.81 15.03
N MET A 181 19.73 -3.25 14.23
CA MET A 181 19.49 -3.70 12.87
C MET A 181 18.61 -4.95 12.82
N GLN A 182 18.81 -5.89 13.76
CA GLN A 182 17.97 -7.09 13.86
C GLN A 182 16.51 -6.73 14.20
N GLU A 183 16.29 -5.75 15.07
CA GLU A 183 14.97 -5.25 15.39
C GLU A 183 14.30 -4.62 14.17
N LYS A 184 15.04 -3.86 13.37
CA LYS A 184 14.58 -3.30 12.10
C LYS A 184 14.19 -4.39 11.10
N VAL A 185 14.98 -5.44 10.99
CA VAL A 185 14.63 -6.60 10.14
C VAL A 185 13.31 -7.21 10.57
N MET A 186 13.07 -7.32 11.88
CA MET A 186 11.80 -7.85 12.38
C MET A 186 10.61 -6.98 11.97
N VAL A 187 10.74 -5.66 12.05
CA VAL A 187 9.69 -4.73 11.61
C VAL A 187 9.39 -4.93 10.11
N ILE A 188 10.43 -5.05 9.31
CA ILE A 188 10.27 -5.27 7.86
C ILE A 188 9.57 -6.59 7.59
N ARG A 189 9.97 -7.67 8.26
CA ARG A 189 9.32 -8.99 8.11
C ARG A 189 7.85 -8.94 8.48
N GLN A 190 7.49 -8.24 9.55
CA GLN A 190 6.08 -8.06 9.92
C GLN A 190 5.30 -7.31 8.84
N ASN A 191 5.92 -6.34 8.19
CA ASN A 191 5.30 -5.61 7.08
C ASN A 191 5.06 -6.54 5.88
N ILE A 192 5.99 -7.41 5.56
CA ILE A 192 5.82 -8.44 4.51
C ILE A 192 4.68 -9.38 4.86
N MET A 193 4.62 -9.86 6.09
CA MET A 193 3.55 -10.75 6.57
C MET A 193 2.19 -10.06 6.48
N ASP A 194 2.12 -8.78 6.77
CA ASP A 194 0.90 -7.99 6.63
C ASP A 194 0.39 -8.01 5.18
N LYS A 195 1.28 -7.84 4.20
CA LYS A 195 0.93 -7.89 2.77
C LYS A 195 0.46 -9.27 2.35
N GLN A 196 1.12 -10.32 2.84
CA GLN A 196 0.70 -11.70 2.61
C GLN A 196 -0.69 -11.96 3.18
N ARG A 197 -1.00 -11.41 4.35
CA ARG A 197 -2.33 -11.51 4.97
C ARG A 197 -3.40 -10.87 4.08
N VAL A 198 -3.15 -9.68 3.58
CA VAL A 198 -4.11 -8.99 2.70
C VAL A 198 -4.36 -9.78 1.43
N VAL A 199 -3.30 -10.26 0.77
CA VAL A 199 -3.42 -11.06 -0.46
C VAL A 199 -4.18 -12.35 -0.18
N SER A 200 -3.88 -13.04 0.92
CA SER A 200 -4.58 -14.26 1.31
C SER A 200 -6.08 -14.03 1.51
N ASN A 201 -6.45 -12.95 2.17
CA ASN A 201 -7.85 -12.58 2.37
C ASN A 201 -8.54 -12.21 1.05
N LEU A 202 -7.85 -11.53 0.15
CA LEU A 202 -8.38 -11.21 -1.18
C LEU A 202 -8.67 -12.49 -1.97
N LEU A 203 -7.77 -13.45 -1.94
CA LEU A 203 -7.97 -14.74 -2.63
C LEU A 203 -9.17 -15.50 -2.07
N LYS A 204 -9.39 -15.43 -0.77
CA LYS A 204 -10.52 -16.11 -0.11
C LYS A 204 -11.86 -15.40 -0.34
N SER A 205 -11.85 -14.14 -0.77
CA SER A 205 -13.07 -13.34 -0.90
C SER A 205 -14.02 -13.83 -1.99
N GLY A 206 -13.51 -14.56 -2.97
CA GLY A 206 -14.30 -14.97 -4.13
C GLY A 206 -14.57 -13.86 -5.15
N MET A 207 -14.18 -12.63 -4.86
CA MET A 207 -14.35 -11.46 -5.72
C MET A 207 -13.10 -11.17 -6.56
N PHE A 208 -12.02 -11.83 -6.26
CA PHE A 208 -10.72 -11.63 -6.88
C PHE A 208 -10.71 -12.12 -8.33
N PRO A 209 -10.17 -11.33 -9.27
CA PRO A 209 -10.11 -11.74 -10.68
C PRO A 209 -9.32 -13.04 -10.87
N LYS A 210 -9.84 -13.93 -11.73
CA LYS A 210 -9.24 -15.26 -11.94
C LYS A 210 -7.83 -15.23 -12.51
N ASP A 211 -7.51 -14.25 -13.34
CA ASP A 211 -6.18 -14.09 -13.92
C ASP A 211 -5.11 -13.77 -12.87
N LEU A 212 -5.50 -13.18 -11.74
CA LEU A 212 -4.59 -12.88 -10.64
C LEU A 212 -4.40 -14.06 -9.68
N THR A 213 -5.23 -15.09 -9.77
CA THR A 213 -5.10 -16.28 -8.90
C THR A 213 -4.11 -17.30 -9.43
N GLN A 214 -3.66 -17.15 -10.65
CA GLN A 214 -2.64 -17.97 -11.30
C GLN A 214 -1.24 -17.37 -11.09
#